data_fa5975c0841891cfa53b51f51a6a3ca3
#
_entry.id   fa5975c0841891cfa53b51f51a6a3ca3
#
_cell.length_a   1.000
_cell.length_b   1.000
_cell.length_c   1.000
_cell.angle_alpha   90.00
_cell.angle_beta   90.00
_cell.angle_gamma   90.00
#
_symmetry.space_group_name_H-M   'P 1'
#
loop_
_entity.id
_entity.type
_entity.pdbx_description
1 polymer ?
#
loop_
_entity_poly.entity_id
_entity_poly.type
_entity_poly.pdbx_seq_one_letter_code
_entity_poly.pdbx_strand_id
1 'polypeptide(L)'
;MVSRSLAVLAALLLVQAVPARAQDQSFAAFTAELWTDAQAKAITRATFDTALKGVTPDQRVIAATKRQPEYGKPVGDYVNAIVSNRRIADAQLKAREWVKTFDAVEKRFEVERWVLLALWGMESDFGTEKDRWDVFRSLATLAYVKYRDPYFRNELLVAMQIMQNSRLPREKMVSSWAGAMGQTQFMPSNFVDYAIDFSGDGRADIWSNVPDVLASTANYLRKWKWNPALPWGFEVTVPTSFDYMRSRANFTEWEALGVRRTDGKQFPSSGQGILFFPSGADGPGFIVTENFDVLKEYNNSDAYAIAVGYLADRIHGGGLIKAAWPKDDRQLSRDARIALQRKLSALGYKVNEFEGHIDFDLRDNIRAEQKKLGMVPDGTPTLLLLDRLGVKVP
;
A
#
# COMPACT_ATOMS: atom_id res chain seq x y z
N MET A 1 41.32 -1.42 65.48
CA MET A 1 41.30 -2.03 64.14
C MET A 1 39.85 -2.28 63.78
N VAL A 2 39.33 -1.45 62.91
CA VAL A 2 37.87 -1.39 62.61
C VAL A 2 37.64 -2.09 61.27
N SER A 3 36.91 -3.20 61.36
CA SER A 3 36.40 -3.91 60.14
C SER A 3 35.18 -3.19 59.57
N ARG A 4 35.24 -2.75 58.34
CA ARG A 4 34.10 -2.19 57.58
C ARG A 4 33.51 -3.28 56.67
N SER A 5 32.32 -3.76 57.00
CA SER A 5 31.51 -4.63 56.15
C SER A 5 30.82 -3.80 55.11
N LEU A 6 31.10 -4.06 53.83
CA LEU A 6 30.28 -3.54 52.69
C LEU A 6 29.05 -4.43 52.53
N ALA A 7 27.88 -3.85 52.73
CA ALA A 7 26.61 -4.45 52.33
C ALA A 7 26.33 -4.09 50.87
N VAL A 8 26.29 -5.10 49.99
CA VAL A 8 25.87 -4.98 48.61
C VAL A 8 24.34 -5.09 48.58
N LEU A 9 23.68 -3.98 48.25
CA LEU A 9 22.24 -3.94 48.06
C LEU A 9 21.93 -4.42 46.62
N ALA A 10 21.44 -5.66 46.49
CA ALA A 10 20.92 -6.18 45.25
C ALA A 10 19.50 -5.63 45.03
N ALA A 11 19.34 -4.67 44.12
CA ALA A 11 18.03 -4.21 43.68
C ALA A 11 17.41 -5.25 42.73
N LEU A 12 16.47 -6.05 43.25
CA LEU A 12 15.57 -6.87 42.39
C LEU A 12 14.62 -5.96 41.61
N LEU A 13 14.84 -5.83 40.33
CA LEU A 13 13.86 -5.30 39.41
C LEU A 13 12.73 -6.32 39.26
N LEU A 14 11.67 -6.14 40.02
CA LEU A 14 10.39 -6.82 39.82
C LEU A 14 9.80 -6.30 38.50
N VAL A 15 9.96 -7.04 37.40
CA VAL A 15 9.16 -6.90 36.21
C VAL A 15 7.74 -7.32 36.58
N GLN A 16 6.90 -6.35 36.86
CA GLN A 16 5.47 -6.61 37.07
C GLN A 16 4.88 -7.07 35.74
N ALA A 17 4.68 -8.35 35.57
CA ALA A 17 3.81 -8.91 34.56
C ALA A 17 2.40 -8.36 34.82
N VAL A 18 1.90 -7.49 33.94
CA VAL A 18 0.51 -7.01 33.98
C VAL A 18 -0.38 -8.25 33.86
N PRO A 19 -1.22 -8.54 34.86
CA PRO A 19 -2.01 -9.77 34.85
C PRO A 19 -2.97 -9.76 33.66
N ALA A 20 -3.11 -10.90 32.97
CA ALA A 20 -4.04 -11.11 31.84
C ALA A 20 -5.47 -10.61 32.14
N ARG A 21 -5.85 -10.62 33.40
CA ARG A 21 -7.15 -10.14 33.89
C ARG A 21 -7.36 -8.63 33.75
N ALA A 22 -6.31 -7.81 33.81
CA ALA A 22 -6.41 -6.35 33.61
C ALA A 22 -6.57 -6.00 32.12
N GLN A 23 -5.98 -6.83 31.23
CA GLN A 23 -6.12 -6.68 29.78
C GLN A 23 -7.53 -7.06 29.32
N ASP A 24 -8.13 -8.11 29.88
CA ASP A 24 -9.52 -8.52 29.60
C ASP A 24 -10.53 -7.46 30.05
N GLN A 25 -10.34 -6.86 31.22
CA GLN A 25 -11.20 -5.76 31.67
C GLN A 25 -11.11 -4.52 30.80
N SER A 26 -9.92 -4.19 30.32
CA SER A 26 -9.71 -3.07 29.39
C SER A 26 -10.33 -3.32 28.02
N PHE A 27 -10.27 -4.55 27.49
CA PHE A 27 -10.93 -4.90 26.23
C PHE A 27 -12.45 -4.91 26.37
N ALA A 28 -12.99 -5.34 27.49
CA ALA A 28 -14.42 -5.26 27.78
C ALA A 28 -14.91 -3.81 27.84
N ALA A 29 -14.14 -2.91 28.44
CA ALA A 29 -14.44 -1.47 28.43
C ALA A 29 -14.42 -0.89 26.99
N PHE A 30 -13.43 -1.25 26.20
CA PHE A 30 -13.36 -0.88 24.78
C PHE A 30 -14.59 -1.35 24.00
N THR A 31 -15.02 -2.61 24.18
CA THR A 31 -16.20 -3.12 23.46
C THR A 31 -17.50 -2.47 23.92
N ALA A 32 -17.61 -2.11 25.21
CA ALA A 32 -18.77 -1.35 25.72
C ALA A 32 -18.83 0.07 25.11
N GLU A 33 -17.69 0.74 24.98
CA GLU A 33 -17.61 2.04 24.32
C GLU A 33 -17.92 1.94 22.82
N LEU A 34 -17.38 0.90 22.13
CA LEU A 34 -17.62 0.66 20.71
C LEU A 34 -19.10 0.45 20.38
N TRP A 35 -19.89 -0.07 21.33
CA TRP A 35 -21.33 -0.23 21.14
C TRP A 35 -22.05 1.09 20.88
N THR A 36 -21.64 2.18 21.51
CA THR A 36 -22.21 3.52 21.26
C THR A 36 -22.02 3.94 19.80
N ASP A 37 -20.84 3.72 19.25
CA ASP A 37 -20.56 4.04 17.84
C ASP A 37 -21.32 3.11 16.89
N ALA A 38 -21.45 1.83 17.26
CA ALA A 38 -22.20 0.84 16.47
C ALA A 38 -23.70 1.23 16.39
N GLN A 39 -24.29 1.67 17.50
CA GLN A 39 -25.67 2.17 17.53
C GLN A 39 -25.84 3.41 16.62
N ALA A 40 -24.90 4.35 16.66
CA ALA A 40 -24.93 5.54 15.81
C ALA A 40 -24.87 5.21 14.31
N LYS A 41 -24.31 4.05 13.95
CA LYS A 41 -24.23 3.52 12.57
C LYS A 41 -25.36 2.51 12.25
N ALA A 42 -26.42 2.45 13.04
CA ALA A 42 -27.57 1.55 12.87
C ALA A 42 -27.20 0.04 12.85
N ILE A 43 -26.11 -0.33 13.51
CA ILE A 43 -25.74 -1.74 13.72
C ILE A 43 -26.63 -2.31 14.82
N THR A 44 -27.30 -3.44 14.55
CA THR A 44 -28.17 -4.07 15.53
C THR A 44 -27.35 -4.73 16.65
N ARG A 45 -27.93 -4.84 17.83
CA ARG A 45 -27.30 -5.53 18.96
C ARG A 45 -26.92 -6.98 18.60
N ALA A 46 -27.80 -7.68 17.91
CA ALA A 46 -27.56 -9.05 17.46
C ALA A 46 -26.35 -9.17 16.52
N THR A 47 -26.20 -8.22 15.58
CA THR A 47 -25.02 -8.14 14.69
C THR A 47 -23.75 -7.87 15.48
N PHE A 48 -23.77 -6.90 16.37
CA PHE A 48 -22.63 -6.53 17.21
C PHE A 48 -22.16 -7.71 18.08
N ASP A 49 -23.10 -8.36 18.78
CA ASP A 49 -22.79 -9.52 19.63
C ASP A 49 -22.27 -10.71 18.81
N THR A 50 -22.81 -10.93 17.61
CA THR A 50 -22.32 -11.98 16.70
C THR A 50 -20.91 -11.69 16.20
N ALA A 51 -20.65 -10.46 15.79
CA ALA A 51 -19.34 -10.03 15.30
C ALA A 51 -18.25 -10.19 16.37
N LEU A 52 -18.56 -9.84 17.61
CA LEU A 52 -17.59 -9.86 18.70
C LEU A 52 -17.64 -11.14 19.57
N LYS A 53 -18.45 -12.13 19.19
CA LYS A 53 -18.53 -13.40 19.93
C LYS A 53 -17.19 -14.08 20.03
N GLY A 54 -16.64 -14.22 21.24
CA GLY A 54 -15.35 -14.87 21.49
C GLY A 54 -14.14 -14.13 20.98
N VAL A 55 -14.27 -12.85 20.60
CA VAL A 55 -13.16 -12.01 20.18
C VAL A 55 -12.36 -11.56 21.40
N THR A 56 -11.07 -11.77 21.31
CA THR A 56 -10.05 -11.26 22.24
C THR A 56 -8.89 -10.67 21.43
N PRO A 57 -8.12 -9.72 21.95
CA PRO A 57 -6.96 -9.19 21.26
C PRO A 57 -5.99 -10.29 20.83
N ASP A 58 -5.56 -10.28 19.57
CA ASP A 58 -4.63 -11.26 19.01
C ASP A 58 -3.21 -10.69 19.02
N GLN A 59 -2.32 -11.31 19.82
CA GLN A 59 -0.92 -10.89 19.92
C GLN A 59 -0.16 -11.00 18.59
N ARG A 60 -0.57 -11.89 17.70
CA ARG A 60 0.03 -12.03 16.36
C ARG A 60 -0.29 -10.81 15.50
N VAL A 61 -1.52 -10.28 15.59
CA VAL A 61 -1.93 -9.03 14.93
C VAL A 61 -1.10 -7.86 15.46
N ILE A 62 -0.96 -7.76 16.80
CA ILE A 62 -0.12 -6.71 17.42
C ILE A 62 1.34 -6.82 16.96
N ALA A 63 1.90 -8.03 16.92
CA ALA A 63 3.25 -8.24 16.43
C ALA A 63 3.43 -7.88 14.96
N ALA A 64 2.40 -8.11 14.13
CA ALA A 64 2.41 -7.78 12.71
C ALA A 64 2.47 -6.25 12.47
N THR A 65 1.89 -5.42 13.34
CA THR A 65 1.99 -3.95 13.22
C THR A 65 3.43 -3.42 13.27
N LYS A 66 4.35 -4.20 13.86
CA LYS A 66 5.78 -3.86 13.98
C LYS A 66 6.62 -4.38 12.81
N ARG A 67 6.02 -5.18 11.92
CA ARG A 67 6.69 -5.80 10.76
C ARG A 67 6.02 -5.28 9.48
N GLN A 68 6.60 -4.26 8.88
CA GLN A 68 6.17 -3.77 7.57
C GLN A 68 7.24 -4.17 6.55
N PRO A 69 7.06 -5.30 5.83
CA PRO A 69 8.10 -5.85 4.94
C PRO A 69 8.42 -4.97 3.74
N GLU A 70 7.54 -4.02 3.38
CA GLU A 70 7.74 -3.08 2.28
C GLU A 70 8.79 -2.02 2.61
N TYR A 71 9.06 -1.78 3.90
CA TYR A 71 10.00 -0.76 4.36
C TYR A 71 11.31 -1.38 4.82
N GLY A 72 12.41 -0.74 4.46
CA GLY A 72 13.74 -1.19 4.82
C GLY A 72 14.40 -2.19 3.85
N LYS A 73 13.70 -2.56 2.75
CA LYS A 73 14.29 -3.32 1.63
C LYS A 73 14.59 -2.39 0.46
N PRO A 74 15.62 -2.69 -0.36
CA PRO A 74 15.81 -2.04 -1.64
C PRO A 74 14.56 -2.19 -2.54
N VAL A 75 14.24 -1.14 -3.31
CA VAL A 75 13.11 -1.17 -4.26
C VAL A 75 13.26 -2.31 -5.25
N GLY A 76 14.46 -2.48 -5.80
CA GLY A 76 14.76 -3.54 -6.76
C GLY A 76 14.51 -4.93 -6.20
N ASP A 77 14.87 -5.19 -4.95
CA ASP A 77 14.63 -6.49 -4.29
C ASP A 77 13.13 -6.77 -4.14
N TYR A 78 12.35 -5.75 -3.76
CA TYR A 78 10.90 -5.88 -3.68
C TYR A 78 10.29 -6.17 -5.05
N VAL A 79 10.62 -5.36 -6.07
CA VAL A 79 10.09 -5.52 -7.44
C VAL A 79 10.45 -6.89 -8.01
N ASN A 80 11.70 -7.33 -7.87
CA ASN A 80 12.16 -8.63 -8.38
C ASN A 80 11.51 -9.82 -7.66
N ALA A 81 11.23 -9.71 -6.37
CA ALA A 81 10.51 -10.73 -5.62
C ALA A 81 9.06 -10.89 -6.10
N ILE A 82 8.42 -9.79 -6.44
CA ILE A 82 7.03 -9.78 -6.92
C ILE A 82 6.94 -10.24 -8.39
N VAL A 83 7.76 -9.67 -9.28
CA VAL A 83 7.71 -9.89 -10.73
C VAL A 83 8.51 -11.16 -11.10
N SER A 84 8.01 -12.30 -10.64
CA SER A 84 8.64 -13.60 -10.89
C SER A 84 8.12 -14.26 -12.17
N ASN A 85 8.96 -15.09 -12.81
CA ASN A 85 8.55 -15.86 -13.99
C ASN A 85 7.37 -16.79 -13.69
N ARG A 86 7.27 -17.35 -12.48
CA ARG A 86 6.12 -18.14 -12.03
C ARG A 86 4.84 -17.32 -12.08
N ARG A 87 4.83 -16.16 -11.43
CA ARG A 87 3.62 -15.31 -11.38
C ARG A 87 3.19 -14.80 -12.76
N ILE A 88 4.17 -14.50 -13.64
CA ILE A 88 3.88 -14.13 -15.04
C ILE A 88 3.23 -15.31 -15.78
N ALA A 89 3.77 -16.52 -15.66
CA ALA A 89 3.20 -17.71 -16.31
C ALA A 89 1.79 -18.02 -15.78
N ASP A 90 1.60 -17.97 -14.47
CA ASP A 90 0.30 -18.19 -13.83
C ASP A 90 -0.72 -17.14 -14.29
N ALA A 91 -0.34 -15.86 -14.37
CA ALA A 91 -1.19 -14.79 -14.89
C ALA A 91 -1.61 -15.05 -16.35
N GLN A 92 -0.67 -15.49 -17.21
CA GLN A 92 -0.98 -15.81 -18.61
C GLN A 92 -1.93 -17.03 -18.73
N LEU A 93 -1.84 -18.00 -17.81
CA LEU A 93 -2.81 -19.10 -17.72
C LEU A 93 -4.18 -18.56 -17.32
N LYS A 94 -4.26 -17.70 -16.30
CA LYS A 94 -5.50 -17.07 -15.85
C LYS A 94 -6.12 -16.17 -16.92
N ALA A 95 -5.32 -15.46 -17.70
CA ALA A 95 -5.81 -14.67 -18.84
C ALA A 95 -6.57 -15.52 -19.87
N ARG A 96 -6.10 -16.73 -20.14
CA ARG A 96 -6.76 -17.70 -21.04
C ARG A 96 -7.98 -18.35 -20.40
N GLU A 97 -7.87 -18.74 -19.13
CA GLU A 97 -8.96 -19.37 -18.37
C GLU A 97 -10.18 -18.46 -18.29
N TRP A 98 -9.97 -17.18 -18.05
CA TRP A 98 -11.02 -16.19 -17.81
C TRP A 98 -11.23 -15.20 -18.96
N VAL A 99 -10.84 -15.58 -20.18
CA VAL A 99 -10.83 -14.65 -21.34
C VAL A 99 -12.16 -13.93 -21.53
N LYS A 100 -13.30 -14.65 -21.48
CA LYS A 100 -14.64 -14.05 -21.65
C LYS A 100 -14.99 -13.06 -20.54
N THR A 101 -14.57 -13.35 -19.32
CA THR A 101 -14.76 -12.44 -18.18
C THR A 101 -13.92 -11.18 -18.35
N PHE A 102 -12.64 -11.32 -18.73
CA PHE A 102 -11.79 -10.18 -19.03
C PHE A 102 -12.36 -9.33 -20.15
N ASP A 103 -12.80 -9.92 -21.27
CA ASP A 103 -13.41 -9.18 -22.38
C ASP A 103 -14.61 -8.35 -21.91
N ALA A 104 -15.46 -8.91 -21.07
CA ALA A 104 -16.63 -8.23 -20.52
C ALA A 104 -16.29 -7.14 -19.52
N VAL A 105 -15.29 -7.37 -18.65
CA VAL A 105 -14.82 -6.40 -17.64
C VAL A 105 -14.11 -5.24 -18.34
N GLU A 106 -13.19 -5.50 -19.27
CA GLU A 106 -12.51 -4.46 -20.06
C GLU A 106 -13.51 -3.59 -20.80
N LYS A 107 -14.51 -4.21 -21.45
CA LYS A 107 -15.57 -3.47 -22.17
C LYS A 107 -16.37 -2.56 -21.24
N ARG A 108 -16.64 -2.97 -20.01
CA ARG A 108 -17.48 -2.21 -19.07
C ARG A 108 -16.72 -1.14 -18.32
N PHE A 109 -15.49 -1.43 -17.91
CA PHE A 109 -14.72 -0.57 -17.02
C PHE A 109 -13.55 0.13 -17.69
N GLU A 110 -13.20 -0.23 -18.93
CA GLU A 110 -12.07 0.33 -19.69
C GLU A 110 -10.74 0.25 -18.89
N VAL A 111 -10.50 -0.89 -18.23
CA VAL A 111 -9.25 -1.21 -17.52
C VAL A 111 -8.69 -2.47 -18.13
N GLU A 112 -7.43 -2.44 -18.54
CA GLU A 112 -6.78 -3.53 -19.26
C GLU A 112 -6.60 -4.75 -18.36
N ARG A 113 -6.86 -5.94 -18.88
CA ARG A 113 -6.70 -7.21 -18.17
C ARG A 113 -5.34 -7.42 -17.55
N TRP A 114 -4.31 -6.83 -18.12
CA TRP A 114 -2.94 -7.01 -17.65
C TRP A 114 -2.72 -6.38 -16.27
N VAL A 115 -3.31 -5.21 -16.03
CA VAL A 115 -3.30 -4.55 -14.73
C VAL A 115 -4.16 -5.31 -13.72
N LEU A 116 -5.34 -5.79 -14.13
CA LEU A 116 -6.21 -6.60 -13.28
C LEU A 116 -5.54 -7.92 -12.87
N LEU A 117 -4.84 -8.57 -13.79
CA LEU A 117 -4.05 -9.78 -13.51
C LEU A 117 -2.87 -9.49 -12.57
N ALA A 118 -2.19 -8.35 -12.77
CA ALA A 118 -1.09 -7.96 -11.89
C ALA A 118 -1.57 -7.74 -10.45
N LEU A 119 -2.67 -6.99 -10.28
CA LEU A 119 -3.28 -6.79 -8.96
C LEU A 119 -3.76 -8.10 -8.35
N TRP A 120 -4.52 -8.91 -9.09
CA TRP A 120 -5.00 -10.20 -8.59
C TRP A 120 -3.86 -11.15 -8.18
N GLY A 121 -2.76 -11.16 -8.97
CA GLY A 121 -1.57 -11.93 -8.63
C GLY A 121 -0.81 -11.40 -7.42
N MET A 122 -0.79 -10.07 -7.21
CA MET A 122 -0.11 -9.48 -6.06
C MET A 122 -0.89 -9.62 -4.76
N GLU A 123 -2.21 -9.42 -4.82
CA GLU A 123 -3.04 -9.38 -3.61
C GLU A 123 -3.34 -10.77 -3.04
N SER A 124 -3.48 -11.79 -3.90
CA SER A 124 -3.94 -13.10 -3.44
C SER A 124 -3.31 -14.30 -4.17
N ASP A 125 -2.25 -14.05 -4.96
CA ASP A 125 -1.67 -15.08 -5.84
C ASP A 125 -2.75 -15.82 -6.65
N PHE A 126 -3.63 -15.04 -7.29
CA PHE A 126 -4.80 -15.49 -8.07
C PHE A 126 -5.83 -16.30 -7.25
N GLY A 127 -6.02 -15.93 -5.98
CA GLY A 127 -6.93 -16.58 -5.05
C GLY A 127 -6.41 -17.89 -4.46
N THR A 128 -5.11 -18.21 -4.64
CA THR A 128 -4.49 -19.39 -4.03
C THR A 128 -4.01 -19.13 -2.60
N GLU A 129 -3.60 -17.90 -2.31
CA GLU A 129 -3.38 -17.46 -0.93
C GLU A 129 -4.73 -17.23 -0.26
N LYS A 130 -4.99 -18.02 0.76
CA LYS A 130 -6.24 -17.92 1.51
C LYS A 130 -6.03 -17.12 2.77
N ASP A 131 -6.81 -16.08 2.91
CA ASP A 131 -6.97 -15.39 4.18
C ASP A 131 -7.37 -16.37 5.28
N ARG A 132 -6.70 -16.26 6.43
CA ARG A 132 -6.91 -17.19 7.56
C ARG A 132 -7.28 -16.47 8.85
N TRP A 133 -7.46 -15.15 8.77
CA TRP A 133 -7.75 -14.31 9.92
C TRP A 133 -9.24 -13.99 9.95
N ASP A 134 -9.79 -14.00 11.15
CA ASP A 134 -11.14 -13.48 11.41
C ASP A 134 -11.09 -11.96 11.32
N VAL A 135 -11.83 -11.37 10.38
CA VAL A 135 -11.84 -9.92 10.14
C VAL A 135 -12.17 -9.14 11.40
N PHE A 136 -13.14 -9.61 12.18
CA PHE A 136 -13.58 -8.91 13.39
C PHE A 136 -12.52 -8.95 14.49
N ARG A 137 -11.84 -10.09 14.67
CA ARG A 137 -10.72 -10.20 15.61
C ARG A 137 -9.56 -9.31 15.20
N SER A 138 -9.18 -9.32 13.92
CA SER A 138 -8.09 -8.49 13.41
C SER A 138 -8.38 -7.01 13.63
N LEU A 139 -9.53 -6.54 13.14
CA LEU A 139 -9.91 -5.12 13.23
C LEU A 139 -10.16 -4.67 14.67
N ALA A 140 -10.81 -5.50 15.51
CA ALA A 140 -11.01 -5.20 16.93
C ALA A 140 -9.68 -5.10 17.69
N THR A 141 -8.71 -5.96 17.36
CA THR A 141 -7.36 -5.89 17.96
C THR A 141 -6.68 -4.57 17.59
N LEU A 142 -6.66 -4.21 16.31
CA LEU A 142 -6.03 -2.98 15.82
C LEU A 142 -6.70 -1.73 16.38
N ALA A 143 -8.04 -1.71 16.43
CA ALA A 143 -8.80 -0.62 17.04
C ALA A 143 -8.53 -0.48 18.54
N TYR A 144 -8.48 -1.61 19.26
CA TYR A 144 -8.21 -1.65 20.69
C TYR A 144 -6.83 -1.08 21.05
N VAL A 145 -5.79 -1.43 20.27
CA VAL A 145 -4.43 -0.90 20.49
C VAL A 145 -4.22 0.48 19.85
N LYS A 146 -5.28 1.10 19.32
CA LYS A 146 -5.26 2.42 18.69
C LYS A 146 -4.27 2.54 17.54
N TYR A 147 -4.05 1.44 16.81
CA TYR A 147 -3.21 1.46 15.62
C TYR A 147 -3.91 2.26 14.50
N ARG A 148 -3.30 3.36 14.06
CA ARG A 148 -3.89 4.31 13.10
C ARG A 148 -5.33 4.74 13.49
N ASP A 149 -5.54 5.08 14.77
CA ASP A 149 -6.83 5.57 15.25
C ASP A 149 -7.24 6.88 14.54
N PRO A 150 -8.52 7.03 14.10
CA PRO A 150 -9.67 6.14 14.27
C PRO A 150 -9.90 5.14 13.12
N TYR A 151 -8.97 4.97 12.18
CA TYR A 151 -9.14 4.21 10.94
C TYR A 151 -9.66 2.80 11.19
N PHE A 152 -8.93 1.97 11.95
CA PHE A 152 -9.33 0.57 12.18
C PHE A 152 -10.60 0.41 13.02
N ARG A 153 -10.92 1.40 13.87
CA ARG A 153 -12.19 1.44 14.57
C ARG A 153 -13.36 1.62 13.59
N ASN A 154 -13.21 2.50 12.61
CA ASN A 154 -14.20 2.70 11.56
C ASN A 154 -14.35 1.46 10.66
N GLU A 155 -13.24 0.84 10.25
CA GLU A 155 -13.26 -0.37 9.43
C GLU A 155 -13.97 -1.54 10.14
N LEU A 156 -13.80 -1.68 11.46
CA LEU A 156 -14.52 -2.68 12.26
C LEU A 156 -16.04 -2.47 12.21
N LEU A 157 -16.49 -1.22 12.34
CA LEU A 157 -17.92 -0.90 12.28
C LEU A 157 -18.48 -1.14 10.87
N VAL A 158 -17.73 -0.79 9.82
CA VAL A 158 -18.13 -1.08 8.44
C VAL A 158 -18.18 -2.59 8.18
N ALA A 159 -17.24 -3.37 8.70
CA ALA A 159 -17.29 -4.84 8.59
C ALA A 159 -18.57 -5.42 9.24
N MET A 160 -19.01 -4.86 10.38
CA MET A 160 -20.28 -5.25 10.99
C MET A 160 -21.49 -4.89 10.11
N GLN A 161 -21.49 -3.71 9.47
CA GLN A 161 -22.52 -3.31 8.51
C GLN A 161 -22.57 -4.23 7.30
N ILE A 162 -21.42 -4.64 6.77
CA ILE A 162 -21.35 -5.62 5.67
C ILE A 162 -22.01 -6.94 6.10
N MET A 163 -21.65 -7.48 7.26
CA MET A 163 -22.26 -8.71 7.78
C MET A 163 -23.78 -8.58 7.93
N GLN A 164 -24.25 -7.45 8.43
CA GLN A 164 -25.68 -7.17 8.63
C GLN A 164 -26.44 -7.08 7.31
N ASN A 165 -25.94 -6.29 6.38
CA ASN A 165 -26.65 -5.92 5.14
C ASN A 165 -26.56 -7.02 4.07
N SER A 166 -25.40 -7.65 3.94
CA SER A 166 -25.17 -8.70 2.94
C SER A 166 -25.60 -10.09 3.41
N ARG A 167 -26.02 -10.22 4.67
CA ARG A 167 -26.33 -11.51 5.33
C ARG A 167 -25.20 -12.55 5.15
N LEU A 168 -23.96 -12.04 5.01
CA LEU A 168 -22.78 -12.89 4.91
C LEU A 168 -22.49 -13.52 6.28
N PRO A 169 -22.42 -14.86 6.40
CA PRO A 169 -22.09 -15.48 7.67
C PRO A 169 -20.72 -15.04 8.17
N ARG A 170 -20.59 -14.83 9.48
CA ARG A 170 -19.37 -14.33 10.13
C ARG A 170 -18.13 -15.15 9.72
N GLU A 171 -18.27 -16.46 9.66
CA GLU A 171 -17.20 -17.41 9.30
C GLU A 171 -16.72 -17.30 7.85
N LYS A 172 -17.47 -16.63 6.99
CA LYS A 172 -17.07 -16.31 5.61
C LYS A 172 -16.31 -14.98 5.51
N MET A 173 -16.36 -14.15 6.55
CA MET A 173 -15.67 -12.88 6.58
C MET A 173 -14.22 -13.09 7.06
N VAL A 174 -13.43 -13.70 6.18
CA VAL A 174 -12.00 -13.91 6.38
C VAL A 174 -11.19 -12.80 5.71
N SER A 175 -10.02 -12.50 6.29
CA SER A 175 -9.19 -11.37 5.89
C SER A 175 -7.71 -11.66 6.11
N SER A 176 -6.86 -10.72 5.70
CA SER A 176 -5.48 -10.62 6.18
C SER A 176 -5.43 -10.23 7.66
N TRP A 177 -4.23 -10.25 8.25
CA TRP A 177 -4.02 -9.79 9.63
C TRP A 177 -4.48 -8.34 9.88
N ALA A 178 -4.51 -7.51 8.84
CA ALA A 178 -4.93 -6.11 8.90
C ALA A 178 -6.39 -5.88 8.50
N GLY A 179 -7.17 -6.94 8.26
CA GLY A 179 -8.59 -6.81 7.93
C GLY A 179 -8.89 -6.61 6.44
N ALA A 180 -7.90 -6.71 5.56
CA ALA A 180 -8.11 -6.68 4.12
C ALA A 180 -8.75 -7.99 3.65
N MET A 181 -9.84 -7.92 2.86
CA MET A 181 -10.76 -9.03 2.60
C MET A 181 -10.66 -9.57 1.19
N GLY A 182 -10.77 -10.90 1.10
CA GLY A 182 -10.94 -11.64 -0.14
C GLY A 182 -9.78 -11.53 -1.12
N GLN A 183 -10.03 -11.90 -2.38
CA GLN A 183 -8.97 -11.93 -3.41
C GLN A 183 -8.56 -10.52 -3.87
N THR A 184 -9.37 -9.51 -3.61
CA THR A 184 -9.07 -8.10 -3.89
C THR A 184 -8.27 -7.43 -2.78
N GLN A 185 -8.19 -8.04 -1.59
CA GLN A 185 -7.63 -7.44 -0.38
C GLN A 185 -8.24 -6.06 -0.06
N PHE A 186 -9.55 -5.91 -0.29
CA PHE A 186 -10.28 -4.69 0.04
C PHE A 186 -10.47 -4.54 1.54
N MET A 187 -10.19 -3.35 2.05
CA MET A 187 -10.68 -2.97 3.37
C MET A 187 -12.22 -2.95 3.38
N PRO A 188 -12.88 -3.13 4.53
CA PRO A 188 -14.35 -3.10 4.60
C PRO A 188 -14.98 -1.88 3.94
N SER A 189 -14.43 -0.69 4.11
CA SER A 189 -14.89 0.53 3.42
C SER A 189 -14.79 0.41 1.90
N ASN A 190 -13.65 -0.08 1.38
CA ASN A 190 -13.46 -0.30 -0.05
C ASN A 190 -14.44 -1.34 -0.61
N PHE A 191 -14.79 -2.37 0.16
CA PHE A 191 -15.81 -3.33 -0.24
C PHE A 191 -17.17 -2.64 -0.44
N VAL A 192 -17.58 -1.80 0.50
CA VAL A 192 -18.85 -1.07 0.41
C VAL A 192 -18.87 -0.14 -0.81
N ASP A 193 -17.78 0.56 -1.09
CA ASP A 193 -17.70 1.58 -2.12
C ASP A 193 -17.46 1.01 -3.54
N TYR A 194 -16.79 -0.14 -3.65
CA TYR A 194 -16.27 -0.60 -4.94
C TYR A 194 -16.63 -2.03 -5.33
N ALA A 195 -17.08 -2.89 -4.40
CA ALA A 195 -17.43 -4.26 -4.75
C ALA A 195 -18.65 -4.32 -5.70
N ILE A 196 -18.57 -5.19 -6.69
CA ILE A 196 -19.58 -5.35 -7.75
C ILE A 196 -20.04 -6.80 -7.81
N ASP A 197 -21.36 -7.01 -7.80
CA ASP A 197 -21.98 -8.25 -8.27
C ASP A 197 -21.98 -8.22 -9.80
N PHE A 198 -20.95 -8.81 -10.39
CA PHE A 198 -20.80 -8.88 -11.85
C PHE A 198 -21.40 -10.17 -12.41
N SER A 199 -21.46 -11.21 -11.60
CA SER A 199 -22.09 -12.48 -11.96
C SER A 199 -23.62 -12.41 -12.00
N GLY A 200 -24.22 -11.45 -11.26
CA GLY A 200 -25.67 -11.26 -11.19
C GLY A 200 -26.37 -12.25 -10.27
N ASP A 201 -25.66 -12.84 -9.29
CA ASP A 201 -26.23 -13.80 -8.33
C ASP A 201 -26.87 -13.12 -7.11
N GLY A 202 -26.86 -11.79 -7.05
CA GLY A 202 -27.49 -10.97 -6.02
C GLY A 202 -26.55 -10.54 -4.91
N ARG A 203 -25.24 -10.78 -5.02
CA ARG A 203 -24.24 -10.32 -4.05
C ARG A 203 -22.85 -10.20 -4.67
N ALA A 204 -22.07 -9.23 -4.24
CA ALA A 204 -20.66 -9.13 -4.60
C ALA A 204 -19.83 -10.12 -3.77
N ASP A 205 -19.27 -11.16 -4.39
CA ASP A 205 -18.41 -12.16 -3.74
C ASP A 205 -16.95 -11.99 -4.15
N ILE A 206 -16.21 -11.21 -3.39
CA ILE A 206 -14.77 -10.99 -3.64
C ILE A 206 -13.89 -12.13 -3.09
N TRP A 207 -14.44 -13.16 -2.44
CA TRP A 207 -13.69 -14.28 -1.88
C TRP A 207 -13.62 -15.48 -2.81
N SER A 208 -14.71 -15.81 -3.51
CA SER A 208 -14.81 -17.04 -4.30
C SER A 208 -15.30 -16.86 -5.74
N ASN A 209 -15.85 -15.70 -6.10
CA ASN A 209 -16.40 -15.44 -7.44
C ASN A 209 -15.42 -14.59 -8.27
N VAL A 210 -14.65 -15.22 -9.15
CA VAL A 210 -13.62 -14.52 -9.96
C VAL A 210 -14.18 -13.39 -10.83
N PRO A 211 -15.34 -13.53 -11.51
CA PRO A 211 -15.98 -12.39 -12.18
C PRO A 211 -16.19 -11.17 -11.28
N ASP A 212 -16.66 -11.36 -10.06
CA ASP A 212 -16.89 -10.29 -9.11
C ASP A 212 -15.57 -9.67 -8.62
N VAL A 213 -14.55 -10.52 -8.39
CA VAL A 213 -13.20 -10.08 -8.01
C VAL A 213 -12.62 -9.14 -9.07
N LEU A 214 -12.63 -9.56 -10.34
CA LEU A 214 -12.06 -8.79 -11.44
C LEU A 214 -12.84 -7.50 -11.70
N ALA A 215 -14.17 -7.56 -11.67
CA ALA A 215 -15.03 -6.40 -11.85
C ALA A 215 -14.90 -5.40 -10.68
N SER A 216 -14.79 -5.88 -9.45
CA SER A 216 -14.59 -5.02 -8.28
C SER A 216 -13.25 -4.30 -8.35
N THR A 217 -12.18 -5.00 -8.71
CA THR A 217 -10.85 -4.40 -8.92
C THR A 217 -10.89 -3.34 -10.04
N ALA A 218 -11.53 -3.65 -11.18
CA ALA A 218 -11.69 -2.71 -12.28
C ALA A 218 -12.52 -1.48 -11.89
N ASN A 219 -13.62 -1.69 -11.15
CA ASN A 219 -14.46 -0.60 -10.65
C ASN A 219 -13.67 0.31 -9.69
N TYR A 220 -12.86 -0.25 -8.81
CA TYR A 220 -11.95 0.52 -7.95
C TYR A 220 -11.07 1.45 -8.80
N LEU A 221 -10.32 0.90 -9.75
CA LEU A 221 -9.42 1.70 -10.59
C LEU A 221 -10.18 2.79 -11.37
N ARG A 222 -11.35 2.48 -11.94
CA ARG A 222 -12.18 3.49 -12.63
C ARG A 222 -12.69 4.60 -11.70
N LYS A 223 -13.08 4.27 -10.51
CA LYS A 223 -13.51 5.27 -9.52
C LYS A 223 -12.36 6.20 -9.12
N TRP A 224 -11.14 5.70 -9.10
CA TRP A 224 -9.90 6.46 -8.91
C TRP A 224 -9.37 7.05 -10.22
N LYS A 225 -10.20 7.10 -11.30
CA LYS A 225 -9.93 7.78 -12.56
C LYS A 225 -8.83 7.15 -13.41
N TRP A 226 -8.75 5.81 -13.40
CA TRP A 226 -7.90 5.11 -14.37
C TRP A 226 -8.15 5.63 -15.78
N ASN A 227 -7.09 6.07 -16.46
CA ASN A 227 -7.16 6.56 -17.83
C ASN A 227 -6.75 5.45 -18.81
N PRO A 228 -7.69 4.90 -19.60
CA PRO A 228 -7.39 3.80 -20.52
C PRO A 228 -6.50 4.22 -21.72
N ALA A 229 -6.31 5.52 -21.94
CA ALA A 229 -5.45 6.02 -23.01
C ALA A 229 -3.98 6.10 -22.61
N LEU A 230 -3.63 5.90 -21.34
CA LEU A 230 -2.27 6.02 -20.84
C LEU A 230 -1.81 4.75 -20.12
N PRO A 231 -0.55 4.31 -20.30
CA PRO A 231 0.03 3.30 -19.43
C PRO A 231 0.30 3.88 -18.04
N TRP A 232 0.75 3.07 -17.09
CA TRP A 232 1.18 3.53 -15.77
C TRP A 232 2.45 4.38 -15.82
N GLY A 233 3.33 4.10 -16.78
CA GLY A 233 4.62 4.79 -16.96
C GLY A 233 5.51 4.15 -18.03
N PHE A 234 6.72 4.70 -18.16
CA PHE A 234 7.74 4.26 -19.10
C PHE A 234 9.10 4.31 -18.41
N GLU A 235 9.90 3.26 -18.51
CA GLU A 235 11.32 3.35 -18.14
C GLU A 235 12.06 4.25 -19.12
N VAL A 236 12.88 5.16 -18.61
CA VAL A 236 13.55 6.18 -19.40
C VAL A 236 15.03 6.34 -19.04
N THR A 237 15.78 6.90 -19.99
CA THR A 237 17.10 7.48 -19.77
C THR A 237 17.02 9.00 -19.91
N VAL A 238 17.83 9.69 -19.12
CA VAL A 238 18.01 11.15 -19.19
C VAL A 238 19.41 11.49 -19.68
N PRO A 239 19.63 12.62 -20.39
CA PRO A 239 20.97 13.06 -20.79
C PRO A 239 21.88 13.34 -19.58
N THR A 240 23.21 13.22 -19.75
CA THR A 240 24.17 13.52 -18.68
C THR A 240 24.05 14.95 -18.10
N SER A 241 23.65 15.92 -18.94
CA SER A 241 23.46 17.31 -18.54
C SER A 241 22.02 17.65 -18.15
N PHE A 242 21.21 16.64 -17.78
CA PHE A 242 19.81 16.85 -17.50
C PHE A 242 19.59 17.70 -16.25
N ASP A 243 18.67 18.68 -16.34
CA ASP A 243 18.24 19.45 -15.15
C ASP A 243 17.16 18.69 -14.39
N TYR A 244 17.56 18.02 -13.31
CA TYR A 244 16.67 17.25 -12.44
C TYR A 244 15.61 18.09 -11.72
N MET A 245 15.71 19.43 -11.75
CA MET A 245 14.64 20.31 -11.25
C MET A 245 13.41 20.30 -12.17
N ARG A 246 13.57 19.84 -13.42
CA ARG A 246 12.44 19.64 -14.34
C ARG A 246 11.80 18.29 -14.06
N SER A 247 10.75 18.28 -13.25
CA SER A 247 10.07 17.05 -12.81
C SER A 247 8.82 16.71 -13.59
N ARG A 248 8.17 17.70 -14.23
CA ARG A 248 6.90 17.54 -14.95
C ARG A 248 6.98 18.16 -16.33
N ALA A 249 6.48 17.43 -17.34
CA ALA A 249 6.36 17.92 -18.71
C ALA A 249 5.35 17.05 -19.50
N ASN A 250 4.90 17.55 -20.64
CA ASN A 250 4.23 16.69 -21.63
C ASN A 250 5.24 15.77 -22.36
N PHE A 251 4.75 14.74 -23.02
CA PHE A 251 5.62 13.76 -23.63
C PHE A 251 6.51 14.33 -24.75
N THR A 252 6.02 15.29 -25.53
CA THR A 252 6.80 15.98 -26.57
C THR A 252 7.92 16.81 -25.95
N GLU A 253 7.67 17.48 -24.84
CA GLU A 253 8.69 18.22 -24.11
C GLU A 253 9.77 17.29 -23.53
N TRP A 254 9.37 16.11 -22.99
CA TRP A 254 10.34 15.11 -22.55
C TRP A 254 11.28 14.69 -23.67
N GLU A 255 10.76 14.42 -24.88
CA GLU A 255 11.58 14.12 -26.03
C GLU A 255 12.51 15.27 -26.43
N ALA A 256 12.00 16.49 -26.41
CA ALA A 256 12.80 17.69 -26.71
C ALA A 256 13.94 17.92 -25.72
N LEU A 257 13.72 17.55 -24.44
CA LEU A 257 14.73 17.57 -23.36
C LEU A 257 15.75 16.41 -23.47
N GLY A 258 15.62 15.55 -24.47
CA GLY A 258 16.52 14.40 -24.67
C GLY A 258 16.21 13.18 -23.83
N VAL A 259 15.08 13.15 -23.12
CA VAL A 259 14.61 11.96 -22.41
C VAL A 259 14.17 10.92 -23.44
N ARG A 260 14.57 9.68 -23.25
CA ARG A 260 14.28 8.58 -24.19
C ARG A 260 13.76 7.36 -23.44
N ARG A 261 12.76 6.71 -23.98
CA ARG A 261 12.28 5.41 -23.48
C ARG A 261 13.37 4.34 -23.71
N THR A 262 13.57 3.51 -22.71
CA THR A 262 14.60 2.44 -22.79
C THR A 262 14.23 1.33 -23.78
N ASP A 263 12.92 1.17 -24.11
CA ASP A 263 12.46 0.21 -25.11
C ASP A 263 12.69 0.67 -26.57
N GLY A 264 13.20 1.91 -26.77
CA GLY A 264 13.49 2.49 -28.07
C GLY A 264 12.27 3.04 -28.82
N LYS A 265 11.08 2.99 -28.25
CA LYS A 265 9.86 3.55 -28.83
C LYS A 265 9.75 5.04 -28.52
N GLN A 266 8.94 5.75 -29.32
CA GLN A 266 8.57 7.14 -29.01
C GLN A 266 7.52 7.16 -27.88
N PHE A 267 7.43 8.29 -27.19
CA PHE A 267 6.30 8.53 -26.31
C PHE A 267 5.00 8.69 -27.11
N PRO A 268 3.83 8.50 -26.49
CA PRO A 268 2.56 8.87 -27.13
C PRO A 268 2.55 10.35 -27.58
N SER A 269 1.82 10.64 -28.63
CA SER A 269 1.73 12.01 -29.21
C SER A 269 1.08 13.03 -28.29
N SER A 270 0.36 12.58 -27.27
CA SER A 270 -0.32 13.42 -26.28
C SER A 270 -0.23 12.80 -24.88
N GLY A 271 -0.36 13.64 -23.87
CA GLY A 271 -0.27 13.27 -22.47
C GLY A 271 0.92 13.93 -21.78
N GLN A 272 0.96 13.76 -20.47
CA GLN A 272 2.00 14.28 -19.62
C GLN A 272 2.48 13.21 -18.66
N GLY A 273 3.64 13.43 -18.08
CA GLY A 273 4.16 12.53 -17.05
C GLY A 273 5.16 13.22 -16.13
N ILE A 274 5.46 12.55 -15.05
CA ILE A 274 6.35 13.00 -13.99
C ILE A 274 7.61 12.15 -14.02
N LEU A 275 8.78 12.80 -14.03
CA LEU A 275 10.07 12.13 -13.92
C LEU A 275 10.27 11.67 -12.48
N PHE A 276 10.48 10.37 -12.34
CA PHE A 276 10.53 9.68 -11.08
C PHE A 276 11.71 8.72 -10.99
N PHE A 277 12.48 8.85 -9.93
CA PHE A 277 13.60 7.96 -9.60
C PHE A 277 13.29 7.28 -8.24
N PRO A 278 12.79 6.05 -8.23
CA PRO A 278 12.40 5.36 -6.98
C PRO A 278 13.58 5.05 -6.06
N SER A 279 14.78 4.87 -6.66
CA SER A 279 16.03 4.49 -5.98
C SER A 279 17.14 5.53 -6.17
N GLY A 280 16.77 6.77 -6.53
CA GLY A 280 17.75 7.81 -6.89
C GLY A 280 18.21 7.76 -8.34
N ALA A 281 18.93 8.82 -8.74
CA ALA A 281 19.38 9.03 -10.13
C ALA A 281 20.33 7.96 -10.66
N ASP A 282 20.96 7.17 -9.79
CA ASP A 282 21.84 6.05 -10.15
C ASP A 282 21.06 4.77 -10.47
N GLY A 283 19.77 4.76 -10.26
CA GLY A 283 18.85 3.65 -10.52
C GLY A 283 17.96 3.87 -11.75
N PRO A 284 16.96 2.98 -11.96
CA PRO A 284 15.99 3.15 -13.02
C PRO A 284 15.20 4.46 -12.88
N GLY A 285 15.13 5.23 -13.98
CA GLY A 285 14.27 6.38 -14.11
C GLY A 285 12.98 6.05 -14.85
N PHE A 286 11.89 6.68 -14.47
CA PHE A 286 10.58 6.49 -15.09
C PHE A 286 9.94 7.84 -15.40
N ILE A 287 9.22 7.91 -16.52
CA ILE A 287 8.14 8.89 -16.69
C ILE A 287 6.86 8.18 -16.32
N VAL A 288 6.28 8.55 -15.16
CA VAL A 288 5.02 7.99 -14.69
C VAL A 288 3.85 8.88 -15.07
N THR A 289 2.68 8.28 -15.29
CA THR A 289 1.45 8.99 -15.66
C THR A 289 0.50 9.06 -14.44
N GLU A 290 -0.66 9.67 -14.62
CA GLU A 290 -1.72 9.69 -13.60
C GLU A 290 -2.18 8.28 -13.17
N ASN A 291 -2.04 7.27 -14.03
CA ASN A 291 -2.35 5.89 -13.67
C ASN A 291 -1.41 5.32 -12.59
N PHE A 292 -0.21 5.84 -12.45
CA PHE A 292 0.68 5.47 -11.36
C PHE A 292 0.11 5.89 -9.99
N ASP A 293 -0.48 7.08 -9.91
CA ASP A 293 -1.14 7.53 -8.69
C ASP A 293 -2.38 6.69 -8.38
N VAL A 294 -3.13 6.26 -9.41
CA VAL A 294 -4.25 5.33 -9.24
C VAL A 294 -3.80 3.98 -8.65
N LEU A 295 -2.64 3.47 -9.07
CA LEU A 295 -2.07 2.26 -8.45
C LEU A 295 -1.66 2.49 -6.99
N LYS A 296 -1.19 3.70 -6.66
CA LYS A 296 -0.87 4.08 -5.27
C LYS A 296 -2.09 4.20 -4.38
N GLU A 297 -3.28 4.48 -4.90
CA GLU A 297 -4.52 4.44 -4.12
C GLU A 297 -4.84 3.04 -3.61
N TYR A 298 -4.46 2.00 -4.37
CA TYR A 298 -4.61 0.61 -3.91
C TYR A 298 -3.69 0.28 -2.73
N ASN A 299 -2.44 0.68 -2.84
CA ASN A 299 -1.45 0.60 -1.75
C ASN A 299 -0.45 1.75 -1.90
N ASN A 300 -0.40 2.62 -0.91
CA ASN A 300 0.41 3.85 -0.94
C ASN A 300 1.93 3.57 -0.76
N SER A 301 2.48 2.79 -1.71
CA SER A 301 3.90 2.48 -1.81
C SER A 301 4.37 2.62 -3.26
N ASP A 302 5.41 3.42 -3.48
CA ASP A 302 6.01 3.55 -4.81
C ASP A 302 6.52 2.22 -5.35
N ALA A 303 7.16 1.41 -4.51
CA ALA A 303 7.65 0.09 -4.88
C ALA A 303 6.50 -0.86 -5.28
N TYR A 304 5.36 -0.76 -4.59
CA TYR A 304 4.15 -1.51 -4.94
C TYR A 304 3.62 -1.09 -6.32
N ALA A 305 3.42 0.21 -6.54
CA ALA A 305 2.88 0.70 -7.81
C ALA A 305 3.79 0.36 -9.01
N ILE A 306 5.13 0.46 -8.84
CA ILE A 306 6.10 -0.01 -9.84
C ILE A 306 5.93 -1.51 -10.08
N ALA A 307 5.85 -2.32 -9.01
CA ALA A 307 5.74 -3.76 -9.14
C ALA A 307 4.45 -4.18 -9.86
N VAL A 308 3.30 -3.54 -9.56
CA VAL A 308 2.02 -3.78 -10.27
C VAL A 308 2.17 -3.42 -11.76
N GLY A 309 2.62 -2.20 -12.05
CA GLY A 309 2.74 -1.72 -13.43
C GLY A 309 3.74 -2.56 -14.23
N TYR A 310 4.91 -2.84 -13.66
CA TYR A 310 5.92 -3.68 -14.30
C TYR A 310 5.45 -5.14 -14.47
N LEU A 311 4.75 -5.71 -13.50
CA LEU A 311 4.17 -7.05 -13.63
C LEU A 311 3.13 -7.07 -14.76
N ALA A 312 2.28 -6.06 -14.87
CA ALA A 312 1.30 -5.93 -15.96
C ALA A 312 2.00 -5.90 -17.33
N ASP A 313 3.06 -5.09 -17.48
CA ASP A 313 3.88 -5.03 -18.69
C ASP A 313 4.48 -6.40 -19.03
N ARG A 314 5.05 -7.10 -18.03
CA ARG A 314 5.66 -8.42 -18.23
C ARG A 314 4.64 -9.50 -18.61
N ILE A 315 3.45 -9.48 -18.03
CA ILE A 315 2.35 -10.39 -18.39
C ILE A 315 1.92 -10.15 -19.85
N HIS A 316 1.90 -8.90 -20.28
CA HIS A 316 1.57 -8.50 -21.67
C HIS A 316 2.68 -8.82 -22.68
N GLY A 317 3.85 -9.24 -22.22
CA GLY A 317 5.00 -9.57 -23.07
C GLY A 317 6.07 -8.48 -23.16
N GLY A 318 6.02 -7.48 -22.30
CA GLY A 318 7.02 -6.42 -22.18
C GLY A 318 8.39 -6.94 -21.72
N GLY A 319 9.43 -6.15 -22.01
CA GLY A 319 10.82 -6.45 -21.68
C GLY A 319 11.16 -6.28 -20.20
N LEU A 320 12.43 -6.57 -19.88
CA LEU A 320 12.97 -6.30 -18.54
C LEU A 320 13.25 -4.80 -18.36
N ILE A 321 13.17 -4.31 -17.13
CA ILE A 321 13.77 -3.04 -16.73
C ILE A 321 15.28 -3.14 -17.06
N LYS A 322 15.82 -2.15 -17.79
CA LYS A 322 17.18 -2.19 -18.33
C LYS A 322 18.20 -1.59 -17.38
N ALA A 323 17.83 -0.55 -16.65
CA ALA A 323 18.73 0.05 -15.68
C ALA A 323 18.90 -0.87 -14.46
N ALA A 324 20.14 -0.91 -13.95
CA ALA A 324 20.42 -1.69 -12.74
C ALA A 324 19.84 -1.01 -11.50
N TRP A 325 19.25 -1.79 -10.61
CA TRP A 325 18.82 -1.30 -9.30
C TRP A 325 20.02 -1.14 -8.37
N PRO A 326 20.15 -0.01 -7.67
CA PRO A 326 21.13 0.14 -6.60
C PRO A 326 20.90 -0.90 -5.50
N LYS A 327 21.97 -1.41 -4.91
CA LYS A 327 21.86 -2.43 -3.85
C LYS A 327 21.64 -1.85 -2.47
N ASP A 328 21.96 -0.58 -2.27
CA ASP A 328 21.96 0.08 -0.96
C ASP A 328 20.84 1.12 -0.79
N ASP A 329 19.84 1.13 -1.67
CA ASP A 329 18.70 2.06 -1.65
C ASP A 329 17.62 1.64 -0.64
N ARG A 330 17.95 1.59 0.62
CA ARG A 330 16.98 1.25 1.66
C ARG A 330 15.89 2.32 1.75
N GLN A 331 14.64 1.86 1.63
CA GLN A 331 13.48 2.72 1.82
C GLN A 331 13.41 3.25 3.26
N LEU A 332 13.08 4.53 3.41
CA LEU A 332 12.85 5.12 4.72
C LEU A 332 11.67 4.46 5.43
N SER A 333 11.82 4.19 6.73
CA SER A 333 10.71 3.79 7.57
C SER A 333 9.61 4.88 7.58
N ARG A 334 8.38 4.52 7.99
CA ARG A 334 7.29 5.49 8.12
C ARG A 334 7.69 6.65 9.04
N ASP A 335 8.30 6.35 10.18
CA ASP A 335 8.71 7.37 11.16
C ASP A 335 9.81 8.29 10.60
N ALA A 336 10.75 7.75 9.83
CA ALA A 336 11.76 8.53 9.13
C ALA A 336 11.16 9.48 8.09
N ARG A 337 10.12 9.04 7.35
CA ARG A 337 9.39 9.88 6.40
C ARG A 337 8.60 10.97 7.10
N ILE A 338 7.94 10.67 8.22
CA ILE A 338 7.27 11.68 9.05
C ILE A 338 8.28 12.71 9.58
N ALA A 339 9.45 12.26 10.02
CA ALA A 339 10.51 13.16 10.47
C ALA A 339 11.01 14.08 9.35
N LEU A 340 11.14 13.55 8.11
CA LEU A 340 11.46 14.33 6.91
C LEU A 340 10.37 15.36 6.62
N GLN A 341 9.09 14.97 6.63
CA GLN A 341 7.96 15.87 6.42
C GLN A 341 7.96 17.04 7.42
N ARG A 342 8.16 16.76 8.71
CA ARG A 342 8.27 17.78 9.75
C ARG A 342 9.46 18.70 9.52
N LYS A 343 10.60 18.16 9.11
CA LYS A 343 11.78 18.97 8.81
C LYS A 343 11.56 19.89 7.63
N LEU A 344 10.99 19.40 6.53
CA LEU A 344 10.67 20.20 5.35
C LEU A 344 9.66 21.31 5.69
N SER A 345 8.63 21.00 6.47
CA SER A 345 7.68 21.99 6.98
C SER A 345 8.37 23.07 7.82
N ALA A 346 9.29 22.71 8.70
CA ALA A 346 10.07 23.64 9.51
C ALA A 346 11.02 24.51 8.67
N LEU A 347 11.42 24.06 7.48
CA LEU A 347 12.18 24.83 6.49
C LEU A 347 11.30 25.73 5.60
N GLY A 348 9.98 25.76 5.85
CA GLY A 348 9.02 26.61 5.14
C GLY A 348 8.41 26.00 3.88
N TYR A 349 8.63 24.70 3.61
CA TYR A 349 7.96 24.00 2.51
C TYR A 349 6.52 23.65 2.87
N LYS A 350 5.64 23.68 1.87
CA LYS A 350 4.26 23.19 2.04
C LYS A 350 4.28 21.68 2.16
N VAL A 351 3.75 21.15 3.28
CA VAL A 351 3.56 19.73 3.52
C VAL A 351 2.09 19.52 3.87
N ASN A 352 1.40 18.70 3.09
CA ASN A 352 -0.05 18.53 3.20
C ASN A 352 -0.46 17.69 4.40
N GLU A 353 0.40 16.74 4.82
CA GLU A 353 0.14 15.81 5.92
C GLU A 353 1.45 15.33 6.56
N PHE A 354 1.35 14.71 7.75
CA PHE A 354 2.48 14.17 8.50
C PHE A 354 2.30 12.66 8.79
N GLU A 355 1.87 11.93 7.78
CA GLU A 355 1.60 10.49 7.87
C GLU A 355 2.67 9.62 7.22
N GLY A 356 3.69 10.25 6.65
CA GLY A 356 4.81 9.58 6.00
C GLY A 356 4.56 9.20 4.54
N HIS A 357 3.52 9.76 3.90
CA HIS A 357 3.34 9.65 2.46
C HIS A 357 4.26 10.61 1.74
N ILE A 358 4.89 10.17 0.67
CA ILE A 358 5.78 10.98 -0.17
C ILE A 358 5.11 11.10 -1.54
N ASP A 359 4.34 12.17 -1.71
CA ASP A 359 3.73 12.53 -2.99
C ASP A 359 4.74 13.26 -3.92
N PHE A 360 4.34 13.52 -5.14
CA PHE A 360 5.21 14.19 -6.10
C PHE A 360 5.47 15.67 -5.78
N ASP A 361 4.57 16.36 -5.09
CA ASP A 361 4.78 17.73 -4.63
C ASP A 361 5.84 17.75 -3.51
N LEU A 362 5.78 16.79 -2.60
CA LEU A 362 6.82 16.65 -1.58
C LEU A 362 8.17 16.29 -2.19
N ARG A 363 8.19 15.47 -3.28
CA ARG A 363 9.42 15.17 -4.03
C ARG A 363 10.02 16.41 -4.68
N ASP A 364 9.19 17.35 -5.14
CA ASP A 364 9.68 18.64 -5.66
C ASP A 364 10.31 19.50 -4.56
N ASN A 365 9.75 19.48 -3.35
CA ASN A 365 10.37 20.11 -2.18
C ASN A 365 11.70 19.43 -1.80
N ILE A 366 11.76 18.10 -1.88
CA ILE A 366 12.99 17.34 -1.67
C ILE A 366 14.05 17.73 -2.71
N ARG A 367 13.70 17.83 -4.02
CA ARG A 367 14.61 18.30 -5.07
C ARG A 367 15.21 19.69 -4.75
N ALA A 368 14.34 20.61 -4.33
CA ALA A 368 14.78 21.96 -3.98
C ALA A 368 15.80 21.93 -2.83
N GLU A 369 15.59 21.10 -1.83
CA GLU A 369 16.49 20.99 -0.69
C GLU A 369 17.78 20.23 -1.03
N GLN A 370 17.68 19.13 -1.81
CA GLN A 370 18.87 18.43 -2.34
C GLN A 370 19.79 19.38 -3.11
N LYS A 371 19.23 20.25 -3.97
CA LYS A 371 19.98 21.25 -4.73
C LYS A 371 20.73 22.22 -3.81
N LYS A 372 20.09 22.73 -2.75
CA LYS A 372 20.74 23.60 -1.75
C LYS A 372 21.89 22.91 -1.01
N LEU A 373 21.76 21.60 -0.79
CA LEU A 373 22.75 20.78 -0.12
C LEU A 373 23.87 20.27 -1.06
N GLY A 374 23.84 20.66 -2.34
CA GLY A 374 24.82 20.20 -3.35
C GLY A 374 24.70 18.71 -3.71
N MET A 375 23.50 18.13 -3.49
CA MET A 375 23.16 16.76 -3.88
C MET A 375 22.52 16.74 -5.28
N VAL A 376 22.48 15.58 -5.94
CA VAL A 376 21.67 15.39 -7.16
C VAL A 376 20.19 15.59 -6.78
N PRO A 377 19.48 16.55 -7.41
CA PRO A 377 18.11 16.89 -7.00
C PRO A 377 17.08 15.95 -7.66
N ASP A 378 17.19 14.64 -7.42
CA ASP A 378 16.34 13.61 -8.01
C ASP A 378 14.98 13.41 -7.32
N GLY A 379 14.80 14.04 -6.16
CA GLY A 379 13.57 13.97 -5.36
C GLY A 379 13.42 12.70 -4.55
N THR A 380 14.48 11.89 -4.44
CA THR A 380 14.43 10.65 -3.67
C THR A 380 14.73 10.89 -2.20
N PRO A 381 13.83 10.48 -1.27
CA PRO A 381 14.05 10.60 0.16
C PRO A 381 15.01 9.50 0.61
N THR A 382 16.24 9.86 0.95
CA THR A 382 17.30 8.92 1.36
C THR A 382 17.75 9.16 2.80
N LEU A 383 18.39 8.15 3.42
CA LEU A 383 19.05 8.32 4.72
C LEU A 383 20.14 9.41 4.66
N LEU A 384 20.86 9.51 3.53
CA LEU A 384 21.85 10.56 3.33
C LEU A 384 21.22 11.96 3.37
N LEU A 385 20.04 12.14 2.76
CA LEU A 385 19.30 13.41 2.83
C LEU A 385 18.91 13.74 4.27
N LEU A 386 18.40 12.77 5.04
CA LEU A 386 18.06 12.95 6.44
C LEU A 386 19.27 13.39 7.28
N ASP A 387 20.39 12.72 7.08
CA ASP A 387 21.66 13.07 7.76
C ASP A 387 22.09 14.50 7.44
N ARG A 388 22.11 14.90 6.15
CA ARG A 388 22.43 16.25 5.72
C ARG A 388 21.47 17.31 6.28
N LEU A 389 20.21 16.96 6.49
CA LEU A 389 19.20 17.81 7.12
C LEU A 389 19.29 17.85 8.65
N GLY A 390 20.16 17.04 9.26
CA GLY A 390 20.27 16.88 10.71
C GLY A 390 19.06 16.22 11.35
N VAL A 391 18.35 15.36 10.60
CA VAL A 391 17.21 14.59 11.10
C VAL A 391 17.69 13.29 11.69
N LYS A 392 17.52 13.13 13.01
CA LYS A 392 17.79 11.86 13.70
C LYS A 392 16.63 10.90 13.42
N VAL A 393 16.94 9.75 12.86
CA VAL A 393 15.99 8.64 12.69
C VAL A 393 16.00 7.82 13.97
N PRO A 394 14.82 7.49 14.56
CA PRO A 394 14.73 6.67 15.76
C PRO A 394 15.22 5.23 15.54
#